data_a54eb242730b8978dc332b2170d772ad
#
_entry.id   a54eb242730b8978dc332b2170d772ad
#
_cell.length_a   1.000
_cell.length_b   1.000
_cell.length_c   1.000
_cell.angle_alpha   90.00
_cell.angle_beta   90.00
_cell.angle_gamma   90.00
#
_symmetry.space_group_name_H-M   'P 1'
#
loop_
_entity.id
_entity.type
_entity.pdbx_description
1 polymer ?
#
loop_
_entity_poly.entity_id
_entity_poly.type
_entity_poly.pdbx_seq_one_letter_code
_entity_poly.pdbx_strand_id
1 'polypeptide(L)'
;MRLLITKFQDFFDPSVPGLGVLRLPTGYGKTELFLQFAEMACNGNIERAVYVSPLRTLNEDLYRKLVERVPCLRENSDILAREYMERRESPFFHKKVIVTTIDTIGMHLHKIPIPELRALLRGFFKKDFSTRGHYPVSRSNVSESLVFIDEPHLMVLEKGMKQMFYNTLYYLLGTGATVVLASATIPGSMISNAKKLLETTRDMLKIDIKYTECLYGEKCGEADGRDEDFEEKALAKRVSISMSESLDDSLSLAIKRKREGKRVLIILNTRETVLKAQRKLLELGERPILLHGLLSKNDREERTSELLDMYKRGESYIALATSVVEAGIDISSDFMVAELSPLPSLIQRAGRLLRKDEDVDGELVILTTERRGPYDAKEVEVTKDLLVERLNRVALKAPLGKEGKMGYMKLVEEWDGLMRSDEGHIQY
;
A
#
# COMPACT_ATOMS: atom_id res chain seq x y z
N MET A 1 -8.66 -12.16 -15.95
CA MET A 1 -7.62 -12.02 -14.89
C MET A 1 -6.27 -11.79 -15.56
N ARG A 2 -5.33 -11.06 -14.93
CA ARG A 2 -4.02 -10.83 -15.55
C ARG A 2 -3.13 -12.05 -15.44
N LEU A 3 -2.27 -12.25 -16.45
CA LEU A 3 -1.43 -13.43 -16.64
C LEU A 3 -0.68 -13.89 -15.39
N LEU A 4 0.04 -12.98 -14.70
CA LEU A 4 0.86 -13.38 -13.55
C LEU A 4 0.05 -13.64 -12.29
N ILE A 5 -1.15 -13.10 -12.15
CA ILE A 5 -2.07 -13.46 -11.06
C ILE A 5 -2.51 -14.93 -11.23
N THR A 6 -2.87 -15.33 -12.45
CA THR A 6 -3.22 -16.73 -12.76
C THR A 6 -2.04 -17.66 -12.49
N LYS A 7 -0.85 -17.32 -13.05
CA LYS A 7 0.36 -18.11 -12.79
C LYS A 7 0.68 -18.26 -11.29
N PHE A 8 0.54 -17.18 -10.51
CA PHE A 8 0.77 -17.28 -9.06
C PHE A 8 -0.18 -18.26 -8.39
N GLN A 9 -1.45 -18.27 -8.78
CA GLN A 9 -2.44 -19.18 -8.24
C GLN A 9 -2.18 -20.67 -8.61
N ASP A 10 -1.53 -20.92 -9.73
CA ASP A 10 -1.14 -22.27 -10.14
C ASP A 10 -0.07 -22.88 -9.20
N PHE A 11 0.75 -22.02 -8.57
CA PHE A 11 1.84 -22.45 -7.68
C PHE A 11 1.57 -22.19 -6.19
N PHE A 12 0.58 -21.39 -5.85
CA PHE A 12 0.26 -20.98 -4.49
C PHE A 12 -1.04 -21.63 -4.00
N ASP A 13 -0.93 -22.52 -3.04
CA ASP A 13 -2.08 -23.12 -2.38
C ASP A 13 -2.46 -22.32 -1.13
N PRO A 14 -3.61 -21.62 -1.13
CA PRO A 14 -4.03 -20.77 -0.01
C PRO A 14 -4.54 -21.57 1.20
N SER A 15 -4.71 -22.89 1.07
CA SER A 15 -5.25 -23.77 2.12
C SER A 15 -4.18 -24.39 3.01
N VAL A 16 -2.90 -24.23 2.66
CA VAL A 16 -1.78 -24.77 3.43
C VAL A 16 -0.88 -23.67 3.96
N PRO A 17 -0.17 -23.91 5.09
CA PRO A 17 0.79 -22.95 5.62
C PRO A 17 1.80 -22.52 4.56
N GLY A 18 1.93 -21.25 4.33
CA GLY A 18 2.78 -20.75 3.23
C GLY A 18 3.10 -19.27 3.31
N LEU A 19 4.16 -18.89 2.59
CA LEU A 19 4.52 -17.50 2.34
C LEU A 19 4.52 -17.25 0.83
N GLY A 20 3.56 -16.44 0.37
CA GLY A 20 3.51 -15.90 -0.98
C GLY A 20 4.11 -14.50 -1.03
N VAL A 21 4.92 -14.20 -2.04
CA VAL A 21 5.45 -12.86 -2.30
C VAL A 21 5.06 -12.42 -3.70
N LEU A 22 4.34 -11.29 -3.79
CA LEU A 22 3.86 -10.70 -5.02
C LEU A 22 4.46 -9.31 -5.23
N ARG A 23 5.52 -9.21 -6.04
CA ARG A 23 6.04 -7.93 -6.50
C ARG A 23 5.53 -7.67 -7.92
N LEU A 24 4.31 -7.15 -8.00
CA LEU A 24 3.61 -6.89 -9.26
C LEU A 24 3.32 -5.39 -9.41
N PRO A 25 3.34 -4.84 -10.65
CA PRO A 25 3.13 -3.42 -10.92
C PRO A 25 1.88 -2.82 -10.27
N THR A 26 1.87 -1.50 -10.10
CA THR A 26 0.65 -0.78 -9.71
C THR A 26 -0.43 -1.01 -10.77
N GLY A 27 -1.67 -1.29 -10.32
CA GLY A 27 -2.78 -1.58 -11.23
C GLY A 27 -2.75 -2.96 -11.88
N TYR A 28 -1.84 -3.85 -11.47
CA TYR A 28 -1.74 -5.21 -12.02
C TYR A 28 -2.84 -6.16 -11.54
N GLY A 29 -3.64 -5.78 -10.56
CA GLY A 29 -4.77 -6.59 -10.08
C GLY A 29 -4.52 -7.32 -8.75
N LYS A 30 -3.56 -6.88 -7.94
CA LYS A 30 -3.33 -7.45 -6.59
C LYS A 30 -4.59 -7.49 -5.72
N THR A 31 -5.39 -6.44 -5.79
CA THR A 31 -6.69 -6.37 -5.09
C THR A 31 -7.67 -7.43 -5.58
N GLU A 32 -7.69 -7.71 -6.90
CA GLU A 32 -8.56 -8.75 -7.49
C GLU A 32 -8.25 -10.13 -6.93
N LEU A 33 -6.97 -10.41 -6.69
CA LEU A 33 -6.57 -11.67 -6.07
C LEU A 33 -7.14 -11.80 -4.65
N PHE A 34 -7.14 -10.72 -3.86
CA PHE A 34 -7.76 -10.76 -2.54
C PHE A 34 -9.28 -10.95 -2.60
N LEU A 35 -9.98 -10.36 -3.57
CA LEU A 35 -11.43 -10.60 -3.75
C LEU A 35 -11.71 -12.10 -3.97
N GLN A 36 -10.85 -12.80 -4.71
CA GLN A 36 -10.99 -14.25 -4.91
C GLN A 36 -10.71 -15.04 -3.62
N PHE A 37 -9.71 -14.66 -2.82
CA PHE A 37 -9.50 -15.28 -1.51
C PHE A 37 -10.70 -15.04 -0.58
N ALA A 38 -11.34 -13.87 -0.65
CA ALA A 38 -12.56 -13.60 0.09
C ALA A 38 -13.71 -14.52 -0.36
N GLU A 39 -13.86 -14.74 -1.66
CA GLU A 39 -14.83 -15.69 -2.20
C GLU A 39 -14.54 -17.14 -1.78
N MET A 40 -13.27 -17.55 -1.79
CA MET A 40 -12.86 -18.86 -1.28
C MET A 40 -13.20 -19.04 0.21
N ALA A 41 -13.05 -18.02 1.04
CA ALA A 41 -13.45 -18.05 2.44
C ALA A 41 -14.97 -18.15 2.61
N CYS A 42 -15.75 -17.46 1.78
CA CYS A 42 -17.20 -17.60 1.75
C CYS A 42 -17.64 -19.04 1.43
N ASN A 43 -17.00 -19.64 0.44
CA ASN A 43 -17.35 -20.99 -0.04
C ASN A 43 -16.77 -22.13 0.83
N GLY A 44 -16.01 -21.77 1.89
CA GLY A 44 -15.41 -22.74 2.80
C GLY A 44 -14.17 -23.46 2.26
N ASN A 45 -13.58 -22.98 1.15
CA ASN A 45 -12.33 -23.52 0.61
C ASN A 45 -11.11 -23.15 1.49
N ILE A 46 -11.19 -22.01 2.18
CA ILE A 46 -10.28 -21.60 3.26
C ILE A 46 -11.11 -21.14 4.46
N GLU A 47 -10.55 -21.23 5.65
CA GLU A 47 -11.28 -20.89 6.87
C GLU A 47 -11.60 -19.39 6.93
N ARG A 48 -10.62 -18.57 6.60
CA ARG A 48 -10.75 -17.11 6.73
C ARG A 48 -9.78 -16.36 5.81
N ALA A 49 -10.22 -15.24 5.25
CA ALA A 49 -9.39 -14.30 4.51
C ALA A 49 -9.26 -12.98 5.29
N VAL A 50 -8.04 -12.59 5.62
CA VAL A 50 -7.73 -11.36 6.34
C VAL A 50 -6.88 -10.44 5.47
N TYR A 51 -7.39 -9.25 5.17
CA TYR A 51 -6.64 -8.20 4.48
C TYR A 51 -6.03 -7.25 5.48
N VAL A 52 -4.75 -7.03 5.35
CA VAL A 52 -3.97 -6.15 6.23
C VAL A 52 -3.34 -5.05 5.41
N SER A 53 -3.59 -3.81 5.79
CA SER A 53 -3.01 -2.63 5.12
C SER A 53 -2.47 -1.63 6.16
N PRO A 54 -1.44 -0.85 5.83
CA PRO A 54 -0.96 0.23 6.70
C PRO A 54 -1.93 1.40 6.79
N LEU A 55 -2.81 1.57 5.79
CA LEU A 55 -3.66 2.74 5.65
C LEU A 55 -5.15 2.39 5.78
N ARG A 56 -5.84 3.05 6.71
CA ARG A 56 -7.30 2.86 6.94
C ARG A 56 -8.14 3.19 5.71
N THR A 57 -7.70 4.12 4.88
CA THR A 57 -8.40 4.48 3.64
C THR A 57 -8.42 3.34 2.63
N LEU A 58 -7.34 2.56 2.55
CA LEU A 58 -7.30 1.32 1.76
C LEU A 58 -8.33 0.32 2.26
N ASN A 59 -8.41 0.17 3.58
CA ASN A 59 -9.34 -0.75 4.21
C ASN A 59 -10.81 -0.39 3.90
N GLU A 60 -11.18 0.89 3.96
CA GLU A 60 -12.55 1.32 3.63
C GLU A 60 -12.88 1.17 2.14
N ASP A 61 -11.91 1.45 1.24
CA ASP A 61 -12.09 1.24 -0.20
C ASP A 61 -12.25 -0.25 -0.54
N LEU A 62 -11.40 -1.09 0.04
CA LEU A 62 -11.49 -2.53 -0.15
C LEU A 62 -12.80 -3.10 0.41
N TYR A 63 -13.24 -2.64 1.58
CA TYR A 63 -14.50 -3.09 2.17
C TYR A 63 -15.67 -2.81 1.23
N ARG A 64 -15.74 -1.62 0.61
CA ARG A 64 -16.77 -1.30 -0.38
C ARG A 64 -16.69 -2.23 -1.59
N LYS A 65 -15.50 -2.46 -2.14
CA LYS A 65 -15.29 -3.37 -3.27
C LYS A 65 -15.69 -4.80 -2.95
N LEU A 66 -15.43 -5.28 -1.73
CA LEU A 66 -15.85 -6.60 -1.27
C LEU A 66 -17.38 -6.73 -1.29
N VAL A 67 -18.09 -5.76 -0.72
CA VAL A 67 -19.58 -5.75 -0.73
C VAL A 67 -20.15 -5.65 -2.15
N GLU A 68 -19.55 -4.84 -3.00
CA GLU A 68 -20.04 -4.61 -4.37
C GLU A 68 -19.78 -5.80 -5.30
N ARG A 69 -18.64 -6.47 -5.16
CA ARG A 69 -18.10 -7.37 -6.19
C ARG A 69 -18.05 -8.84 -5.79
N VAL A 70 -18.14 -9.17 -4.49
CA VAL A 70 -18.14 -10.56 -4.00
C VAL A 70 -19.58 -10.94 -3.65
N PRO A 71 -20.25 -11.83 -4.42
CA PRO A 71 -21.67 -12.10 -4.30
C PRO A 71 -22.08 -12.55 -2.89
N CYS A 72 -21.35 -13.49 -2.30
CA CYS A 72 -21.65 -14.01 -0.96
C CYS A 72 -21.60 -12.94 0.15
N LEU A 73 -20.72 -11.92 0.01
CA LEU A 73 -20.62 -10.82 0.97
C LEU A 73 -21.71 -9.77 0.77
N ARG A 74 -22.24 -9.66 -0.45
CA ARG A 74 -23.41 -8.84 -0.75
C ARG A 74 -24.68 -9.44 -0.14
N GLU A 75 -24.83 -10.77 -0.22
CA GLU A 75 -26.00 -11.49 0.28
C GLU A 75 -25.97 -11.65 1.80
N ASN A 76 -24.77 -11.83 2.37
CA ASN A 76 -24.58 -12.01 3.81
C ASN A 76 -23.41 -11.14 4.32
N SER A 77 -23.73 -9.90 4.68
CA SER A 77 -22.74 -8.98 5.24
C SER A 77 -22.25 -9.38 6.65
N ASP A 78 -22.92 -10.31 7.32
CA ASP A 78 -22.56 -10.73 8.67
C ASP A 78 -21.24 -11.51 8.72
N ILE A 79 -20.76 -12.04 7.59
CA ILE A 79 -19.47 -12.74 7.51
C ILE A 79 -18.30 -11.84 7.15
N LEU A 80 -18.54 -10.55 6.85
CA LEU A 80 -17.55 -9.53 6.56
C LEU A 80 -17.38 -8.57 7.75
N ALA A 81 -16.18 -8.13 8.02
CA ALA A 81 -15.89 -7.19 9.10
C ALA A 81 -14.72 -6.25 8.81
N ARG A 82 -14.80 -5.07 9.43
CA ARG A 82 -13.66 -4.17 9.63
C ARG A 82 -13.23 -4.27 11.09
N GLU A 83 -11.97 -4.58 11.32
CA GLU A 83 -11.44 -4.70 12.68
C GLU A 83 -10.18 -3.84 12.84
N TYR A 84 -10.36 -2.64 13.40
CA TYR A 84 -9.29 -1.71 13.79
C TYR A 84 -9.84 -0.73 14.85
N MET A 85 -9.00 0.14 15.42
CA MET A 85 -9.31 0.96 16.61
C MET A 85 -10.70 1.61 16.63
N GLU A 86 -11.21 2.08 15.47
CA GLU A 86 -12.49 2.78 15.34
C GLU A 86 -13.64 1.86 14.90
N ARG A 87 -13.32 0.66 14.40
CA ARG A 87 -14.27 -0.33 13.89
C ARG A 87 -14.00 -1.68 14.54
N ARG A 88 -14.98 -2.22 15.23
CA ARG A 88 -14.89 -3.46 16.00
C ARG A 88 -15.98 -4.43 15.62
N GLU A 89 -16.01 -4.79 14.36
CA GLU A 89 -17.05 -5.64 13.80
C GLU A 89 -16.75 -7.14 13.96
N SER A 90 -15.48 -7.49 14.31
CA SER A 90 -15.03 -8.86 14.59
C SER A 90 -14.00 -8.89 15.74
N PRO A 91 -14.41 -8.58 16.99
CA PRO A 91 -13.51 -8.34 18.13
C PRO A 91 -12.53 -9.48 18.44
N PHE A 92 -12.77 -10.70 17.92
CA PHE A 92 -11.93 -11.89 18.09
C PHE A 92 -11.54 -12.53 16.76
N PHE A 93 -11.61 -11.79 15.66
CA PHE A 93 -11.30 -12.29 14.32
C PHE A 93 -12.12 -13.53 13.91
N HIS A 94 -13.38 -13.60 14.32
CA HIS A 94 -14.24 -14.76 14.06
C HIS A 94 -14.99 -14.73 12.72
N LYS A 95 -15.06 -13.58 12.06
CA LYS A 95 -15.74 -13.45 10.75
C LYS A 95 -14.90 -14.08 9.62
N LYS A 96 -15.55 -14.48 8.55
CA LYS A 96 -14.92 -15.15 7.40
C LYS A 96 -14.00 -14.25 6.59
N VAL A 97 -14.38 -12.99 6.40
CA VAL A 97 -13.58 -11.99 5.70
C VAL A 97 -13.38 -10.78 6.59
N ILE A 98 -12.13 -10.41 6.81
CA ILE A 98 -11.78 -9.33 7.74
C ILE A 98 -10.83 -8.36 7.04
N VAL A 99 -11.12 -7.06 7.17
CA VAL A 99 -10.24 -5.97 6.74
C VAL A 99 -9.69 -5.28 7.97
N THR A 100 -8.36 -5.22 8.10
CA THR A 100 -7.69 -4.76 9.33
C THR A 100 -6.40 -3.98 9.05
N THR A 101 -5.75 -3.50 10.12
CA THR A 101 -4.43 -2.87 10.08
C THR A 101 -3.38 -3.76 10.75
N ILE A 102 -2.09 -3.53 10.44
CA ILE A 102 -0.98 -4.34 10.97
C ILE A 102 -0.87 -4.27 12.50
N ASP A 103 -1.07 -3.08 13.07
CA ASP A 103 -1.08 -2.87 14.51
C ASP A 103 -2.19 -3.67 15.19
N THR A 104 -3.37 -3.71 14.60
CA THR A 104 -4.49 -4.48 15.14
C THR A 104 -4.23 -5.98 15.12
N ILE A 105 -3.80 -6.55 13.98
CA ILE A 105 -3.50 -7.99 13.91
C ILE A 105 -2.33 -8.35 14.83
N GLY A 106 -1.31 -7.50 14.93
CA GLY A 106 -0.19 -7.67 15.85
C GLY A 106 -0.66 -7.74 17.31
N MET A 107 -1.56 -6.84 17.73
CA MET A 107 -2.14 -6.87 19.08
C MET A 107 -2.86 -8.20 19.37
N HIS A 108 -3.65 -8.71 18.43
CA HIS A 108 -4.35 -9.98 18.58
C HIS A 108 -3.39 -11.17 18.68
N LEU A 109 -2.32 -11.19 17.91
CA LEU A 109 -1.27 -12.22 17.98
C LEU A 109 -0.49 -12.17 19.31
N HIS A 110 -0.22 -10.97 19.83
CA HIS A 110 0.47 -10.78 21.11
C HIS A 110 -0.45 -10.91 22.34
N LYS A 111 -1.65 -11.45 22.17
CA LYS A 111 -2.62 -11.70 23.24
C LYS A 111 -3.15 -10.43 23.94
N ILE A 112 -3.19 -9.31 23.22
CA ILE A 112 -3.76 -8.05 23.70
C ILE A 112 -4.85 -7.58 22.72
N PRO A 113 -5.97 -8.31 22.58
CA PRO A 113 -7.05 -7.87 21.71
C PRO A 113 -7.61 -6.54 22.20
N ILE A 114 -7.98 -5.68 21.27
CA ILE A 114 -8.48 -4.31 21.55
C ILE A 114 -9.61 -4.29 22.58
N PRO A 115 -10.57 -5.24 22.59
CA PRO A 115 -11.61 -5.27 23.61
C PRO A 115 -11.07 -5.45 25.04
N GLU A 116 -9.96 -6.19 25.20
CA GLU A 116 -9.35 -6.43 26.51
C GLU A 116 -8.34 -5.35 26.92
N LEU A 117 -7.83 -4.57 25.98
CA LEU A 117 -6.86 -3.48 26.27
C LEU A 117 -7.41 -2.51 27.32
N ARG A 118 -8.69 -2.14 27.23
CA ARG A 118 -9.34 -1.26 28.22
C ARG A 118 -9.48 -1.92 29.60
N ALA A 119 -9.66 -3.24 29.65
CA ALA A 119 -9.72 -3.99 30.90
C ALA A 119 -8.33 -4.08 31.53
N LEU A 120 -7.30 -4.36 30.72
CA LEU A 120 -5.90 -4.35 31.14
C LEU A 120 -5.47 -2.98 31.68
N LEU A 121 -5.77 -1.89 30.96
CA LEU A 121 -5.46 -0.53 31.40
C LEU A 121 -6.19 -0.19 32.70
N ARG A 122 -7.48 -0.55 32.84
CA ARG A 122 -8.21 -0.39 34.12
C ARG A 122 -7.60 -1.21 35.26
N GLY A 123 -7.16 -2.44 34.96
CA GLY A 123 -6.47 -3.32 35.91
C GLY A 123 -5.18 -2.69 36.45
N PHE A 124 -4.38 -2.09 35.56
CA PHE A 124 -3.17 -1.35 35.94
C PHE A 124 -3.48 -0.18 36.88
N PHE A 125 -4.52 0.61 36.62
CA PHE A 125 -4.87 1.77 37.44
C PHE A 125 -5.67 1.42 38.69
N LYS A 126 -6.49 0.34 38.67
CA LYS A 126 -7.38 -0.02 39.80
C LYS A 126 -6.97 -1.29 40.55
N LYS A 127 -5.83 -1.92 40.16
CA LYS A 127 -5.35 -3.21 40.75
C LYS A 127 -6.39 -4.36 40.62
N ASP A 128 -7.32 -4.25 39.69
CA ASP A 128 -8.33 -5.27 39.43
C ASP A 128 -8.07 -5.91 38.05
N PHE A 129 -7.39 -7.06 38.03
CA PHE A 129 -6.97 -7.79 36.85
C PHE A 129 -8.00 -8.84 36.44
N SER A 130 -9.25 -8.47 36.32
CA SER A 130 -10.27 -9.37 35.76
C SER A 130 -10.19 -9.42 34.21
N THR A 131 -9.27 -10.21 33.68
CA THR A 131 -9.27 -10.54 32.24
C THR A 131 -10.19 -11.74 32.00
N ARG A 132 -11.03 -11.66 30.97
CA ARG A 132 -11.93 -12.77 30.63
C ARG A 132 -11.25 -13.94 29.92
N GLY A 133 -9.95 -13.83 29.62
CA GLY A 133 -9.14 -14.89 29.02
C GLY A 133 -9.48 -15.24 27.57
N HIS A 134 -10.15 -14.36 26.80
CA HIS A 134 -10.59 -14.65 25.42
C HIS A 134 -9.49 -14.44 24.35
N TYR A 135 -8.31 -13.99 24.72
CA TYR A 135 -7.20 -13.76 23.80
C TYR A 135 -6.71 -15.00 23.02
N PRO A 136 -6.78 -16.25 23.53
CA PRO A 136 -6.41 -17.41 22.73
C PRO A 136 -7.32 -17.60 21.51
N VAL A 137 -8.60 -17.26 21.61
CA VAL A 137 -9.57 -17.39 20.51
C VAL A 137 -9.18 -16.50 19.34
N SER A 138 -8.85 -15.25 19.59
CA SER A 138 -8.36 -14.33 18.55
C SER A 138 -7.13 -14.87 17.83
N ARG A 139 -6.16 -15.35 18.61
CA ARG A 139 -4.91 -15.89 18.07
C ARG A 139 -5.14 -17.14 17.24
N SER A 140 -5.99 -18.07 17.68
CA SER A 140 -6.37 -19.26 16.92
C SER A 140 -7.01 -18.87 15.59
N ASN A 141 -7.99 -17.95 15.63
CA ASN A 141 -8.67 -17.48 14.43
C ASN A 141 -7.72 -16.85 13.41
N VAL A 142 -6.72 -16.09 13.86
CA VAL A 142 -5.70 -15.50 12.98
C VAL A 142 -4.77 -16.59 12.42
N SER A 143 -4.43 -17.61 13.23
CA SER A 143 -3.54 -18.70 12.82
C SER A 143 -4.11 -19.56 11.69
N GLU A 144 -5.43 -19.68 11.63
CA GLU A 144 -6.16 -20.45 10.61
C GLU A 144 -6.56 -19.59 9.38
N SER A 145 -5.98 -18.40 9.26
CA SER A 145 -6.35 -17.45 8.21
C SER A 145 -5.34 -17.41 7.08
N LEU A 146 -5.83 -17.10 5.88
CA LEU A 146 -5.01 -16.50 4.85
C LEU A 146 -4.89 -15.00 5.14
N VAL A 147 -3.68 -14.52 5.41
CA VAL A 147 -3.38 -13.13 5.74
C VAL A 147 -2.71 -12.46 4.56
N PHE A 148 -3.43 -11.57 3.88
CA PHE A 148 -2.94 -10.81 2.73
C PHE A 148 -2.48 -9.43 3.20
N ILE A 149 -1.17 -9.18 3.16
CA ILE A 149 -0.56 -7.92 3.59
C ILE A 149 -0.27 -7.07 2.36
N ASP A 150 -1.05 -6.02 2.18
CA ASP A 150 -0.90 -5.07 1.06
C ASP A 150 0.04 -3.92 1.44
N GLU A 151 0.89 -3.54 0.50
CA GLU A 151 1.90 -2.48 0.63
C GLU A 151 2.79 -2.62 1.89
N PRO A 152 3.37 -3.81 2.16
CA PRO A 152 4.14 -4.08 3.39
C PRO A 152 5.37 -3.18 3.55
N HIS A 153 5.93 -2.66 2.46
CA HIS A 153 7.08 -1.75 2.50
C HIS A 153 6.77 -0.45 3.26
N LEU A 154 5.54 0.05 3.21
CA LEU A 154 5.13 1.24 3.98
C LEU A 154 5.19 1.01 5.50
N MET A 155 5.06 -0.25 5.94
CA MET A 155 5.17 -0.62 7.36
C MET A 155 6.63 -0.67 7.84
N VAL A 156 7.58 -0.77 6.92
CA VAL A 156 9.02 -0.91 7.22
C VAL A 156 9.74 0.43 7.20
N LEU A 157 9.17 1.45 6.55
CA LEU A 157 9.75 2.81 6.48
C LEU A 157 9.73 3.56 7.83
N GLU A 158 8.85 3.20 8.75
CA GLU A 158 8.83 3.79 10.09
C GLU A 158 9.61 2.94 11.10
N LYS A 159 10.58 3.54 11.80
CA LYS A 159 11.56 2.85 12.66
C LYS A 159 10.95 1.91 13.72
N GLY A 160 9.78 2.23 14.29
CA GLY A 160 9.08 1.37 15.24
C GLY A 160 8.23 0.27 14.58
N MET A 161 7.74 0.51 13.38
CA MET A 161 6.86 -0.38 12.63
C MET A 161 7.63 -1.55 11.99
N LYS A 162 8.88 -1.34 11.60
CA LYS A 162 9.75 -2.38 11.00
C LYS A 162 9.84 -3.62 11.90
N GLN A 163 10.17 -3.43 13.16
CA GLN A 163 10.29 -4.54 14.11
C GLN A 163 8.94 -5.22 14.37
N MET A 164 7.88 -4.43 14.53
CA MET A 164 6.52 -4.96 14.70
C MET A 164 6.08 -5.78 13.49
N PHE A 165 6.37 -5.33 12.28
CA PHE A 165 6.05 -6.06 11.06
C PHE A 165 6.73 -7.44 11.03
N TYR A 166 8.05 -7.51 11.23
CA TYR A 166 8.78 -8.78 11.19
C TYR A 166 8.39 -9.71 12.35
N ASN A 167 8.13 -9.17 13.54
CA ASN A 167 7.61 -9.96 14.66
C ASN A 167 6.21 -10.53 14.32
N THR A 168 5.34 -9.72 13.74
CA THR A 168 4.01 -10.18 13.31
C THR A 168 4.13 -11.28 12.25
N LEU A 169 5.00 -11.11 11.27
CA LEU A 169 5.25 -12.10 10.22
C LEU A 169 5.79 -13.40 10.82
N TYR A 170 6.74 -13.32 11.76
CA TYR A 170 7.27 -14.50 12.47
C TYR A 170 6.16 -15.28 13.19
N TYR A 171 5.31 -14.57 13.93
CA TYR A 171 4.19 -15.22 14.62
C TYR A 171 3.16 -15.84 13.66
N LEU A 172 2.83 -15.16 12.57
CA LEU A 172 1.92 -15.70 11.56
C LEU A 172 2.46 -16.99 10.97
N LEU A 173 3.70 -17.00 10.50
CA LEU A 173 4.35 -18.18 9.94
C LEU A 173 4.48 -19.29 10.99
N GLY A 174 4.88 -18.96 12.22
CA GLY A 174 5.07 -19.90 13.31
C GLY A 174 3.79 -20.52 13.83
N THR A 175 2.64 -19.92 13.58
CA THR A 175 1.32 -20.47 13.94
C THR A 175 0.66 -21.24 12.80
N GLY A 176 1.27 -21.32 11.62
CA GLY A 176 0.74 -22.03 10.47
C GLY A 176 -0.22 -21.22 9.60
N ALA A 177 -0.28 -19.90 9.77
CA ALA A 177 -1.05 -19.05 8.87
C ALA A 177 -0.47 -19.06 7.45
N THR A 178 -1.33 -18.88 6.46
CA THR A 178 -0.90 -18.63 5.09
C THR A 178 -0.77 -17.13 4.89
N VAL A 179 0.41 -16.64 4.49
CA VAL A 179 0.69 -15.21 4.37
C VAL A 179 1.01 -14.85 2.93
N VAL A 180 0.44 -13.76 2.43
CA VAL A 180 0.77 -13.16 1.12
C VAL A 180 1.25 -11.73 1.34
N LEU A 181 2.47 -11.41 0.91
CA LEU A 181 3.01 -10.06 0.86
C LEU A 181 2.85 -9.51 -0.55
N ALA A 182 2.14 -8.42 -0.73
CA ALA A 182 1.82 -7.89 -2.05
C ALA A 182 2.12 -6.38 -2.16
N SER A 183 2.98 -5.98 -3.11
CA SER A 183 3.21 -4.58 -3.50
C SER A 183 3.89 -4.48 -4.86
N ALA A 184 3.90 -3.29 -5.45
CA ALA A 184 4.70 -2.98 -6.63
C ALA A 184 6.16 -2.65 -6.30
N THR A 185 6.42 -2.27 -5.06
CA THR A 185 7.69 -1.68 -4.61
C THR A 185 8.27 -2.40 -3.39
N ILE A 186 8.05 -3.73 -3.28
CA ILE A 186 8.71 -4.53 -2.25
C ILE A 186 10.22 -4.55 -2.54
N PRO A 187 11.08 -4.00 -1.66
CA PRO A 187 12.53 -4.03 -1.85
C PRO A 187 13.07 -5.46 -1.79
N GLY A 188 14.16 -5.73 -2.50
CA GLY A 188 14.83 -7.04 -2.47
C GLY A 188 15.30 -7.43 -1.07
N SER A 189 15.71 -6.45 -0.25
CA SER A 189 16.05 -6.67 1.17
C SER A 189 14.89 -7.23 1.97
N MET A 190 13.69 -6.72 1.75
CA MET A 190 12.50 -7.18 2.46
C MET A 190 12.15 -8.62 2.08
N ILE A 191 12.26 -8.97 0.79
CA ILE A 191 12.06 -10.34 0.30
C ILE A 191 13.09 -11.27 0.94
N SER A 192 14.36 -10.89 0.95
CA SER A 192 15.44 -11.68 1.55
C SER A 192 15.23 -11.89 3.06
N ASN A 193 14.82 -10.86 3.78
CA ASN A 193 14.52 -10.96 5.21
C ASN A 193 13.31 -11.86 5.48
N ALA A 194 12.26 -11.77 4.67
CA ALA A 194 11.09 -12.64 4.79
C ALA A 194 11.43 -14.12 4.52
N LYS A 195 12.29 -14.40 3.52
CA LYS A 195 12.81 -15.76 3.26
C LYS A 195 13.63 -16.29 4.43
N LYS A 196 14.58 -15.50 4.94
CA LYS A 196 15.39 -15.88 6.09
C LYS A 196 14.53 -16.17 7.32
N LEU A 197 13.52 -15.35 7.55
CA LEU A 197 12.56 -15.55 8.64
C LEU A 197 11.77 -16.85 8.48
N LEU A 198 11.32 -17.15 7.26
CA LEU A 198 10.65 -18.41 6.92
C LEU A 198 11.53 -19.61 7.20
N GLU A 199 12.78 -19.60 6.74
CA GLU A 199 13.76 -20.67 6.97
C GLU A 199 14.01 -20.87 8.46
N THR A 200 14.26 -19.79 9.20
CA THR A 200 14.40 -19.82 10.66
C THR A 200 13.17 -20.46 11.33
N THR A 201 11.97 -20.09 10.89
CA THR A 201 10.72 -20.63 11.45
C THR A 201 10.57 -22.14 11.16
N ARG A 202 10.86 -22.57 9.93
CA ARG A 202 10.88 -23.99 9.55
C ARG A 202 11.82 -24.80 10.42
N ASP A 203 13.04 -24.31 10.61
CA ASP A 203 14.08 -25.00 11.37
C ASP A 203 13.75 -25.10 12.86
N MET A 204 13.25 -24.03 13.45
CA MET A 204 12.92 -23.98 14.87
C MET A 204 11.69 -24.82 15.21
N LEU A 205 10.65 -24.75 14.42
CA LEU A 205 9.36 -25.36 14.73
C LEU A 205 9.14 -26.71 14.05
N LYS A 206 10.04 -27.10 13.12
CA LYS A 206 9.96 -28.34 12.31
C LYS A 206 8.62 -28.48 11.57
N ILE A 207 8.10 -27.35 11.07
CA ILE A 207 6.88 -27.30 10.27
C ILE A 207 7.22 -27.06 8.80
N ASP A 208 6.47 -27.68 7.90
CA ASP A 208 6.58 -27.42 6.47
C ASP A 208 5.73 -26.22 6.11
N ILE A 209 6.41 -25.11 5.74
CA ILE A 209 5.77 -23.86 5.27
C ILE A 209 6.19 -23.67 3.83
N LYS A 210 5.26 -23.70 2.89
CA LYS A 210 5.56 -23.52 1.46
C LYS A 210 6.00 -22.07 1.17
N TYR A 211 6.84 -21.92 0.14
CA TYR A 211 7.25 -20.62 -0.36
C TYR A 211 6.93 -20.48 -1.84
N THR A 212 6.25 -19.42 -2.22
CA THR A 212 5.94 -19.08 -3.62
C THR A 212 6.19 -17.61 -3.87
N GLU A 213 6.87 -17.26 -4.95
CA GLU A 213 7.07 -15.86 -5.31
C GLU A 213 6.67 -15.59 -6.76
N CYS A 214 6.13 -14.39 -6.99
CA CYS A 214 5.85 -13.85 -8.31
C CYS A 214 6.44 -12.45 -8.40
N LEU A 215 7.60 -12.35 -9.04
CA LEU A 215 8.39 -11.14 -9.18
C LEU A 215 8.34 -10.69 -10.63
N TYR A 216 7.69 -9.56 -10.87
CA TYR A 216 7.52 -9.02 -12.23
C TYR A 216 8.87 -8.79 -12.91
N GLY A 217 9.00 -9.29 -14.13
CA GLY A 217 10.24 -9.23 -14.91
C GLY A 217 11.29 -10.29 -14.59
N GLU A 218 11.04 -11.11 -13.57
CA GLU A 218 11.96 -12.18 -13.15
C GLU A 218 11.25 -13.53 -13.30
N LYS A 219 10.54 -13.98 -12.28
CA LYS A 219 9.83 -15.26 -12.25
C LYS A 219 8.49 -15.19 -11.51
N CYS A 220 7.61 -16.14 -11.82
CA CYS A 220 6.36 -16.37 -11.13
C CYS A 220 6.19 -17.86 -10.86
N GLY A 221 6.48 -18.32 -9.64
CA GLY A 221 6.75 -19.71 -9.37
C GLY A 221 7.96 -20.20 -10.20
N GLU A 222 7.73 -21.22 -11.03
CA GLU A 222 8.73 -21.74 -11.98
C GLU A 222 8.60 -21.12 -13.39
N ALA A 223 7.57 -20.29 -13.62
CA ALA A 223 7.30 -19.68 -14.90
C ALA A 223 7.97 -18.31 -15.05
N ASP A 224 8.06 -17.81 -16.30
CA ASP A 224 8.52 -16.45 -16.61
C ASP A 224 7.58 -15.41 -15.96
N GLY A 225 8.16 -14.44 -15.27
CA GLY A 225 7.49 -13.32 -14.59
C GLY A 225 7.19 -12.12 -15.48
N ARG A 226 7.21 -12.24 -16.79
CA ARG A 226 6.94 -11.15 -17.73
C ARG A 226 5.50 -11.17 -18.22
N ASP A 227 4.97 -9.97 -18.47
CA ASP A 227 3.70 -9.71 -19.14
C ASP A 227 3.94 -8.60 -20.17
N GLU A 228 4.16 -9.03 -21.41
CA GLU A 228 4.53 -8.13 -22.51
C GLU A 228 3.42 -7.13 -22.82
N ASP A 229 2.16 -7.55 -22.80
CA ASP A 229 1.01 -6.68 -23.04
C ASP A 229 0.91 -5.55 -22.00
N PHE A 230 1.21 -5.88 -20.73
CA PHE A 230 1.21 -4.88 -19.67
C PHE A 230 2.37 -3.90 -19.83
N GLU A 231 3.57 -4.41 -20.14
CA GLU A 231 4.77 -3.59 -20.31
C GLU A 231 4.62 -2.66 -21.52
N GLU A 232 4.08 -3.14 -22.64
CA GLU A 232 3.82 -2.32 -23.83
C GLU A 232 2.89 -1.16 -23.53
N LYS A 233 1.77 -1.41 -22.84
CA LYS A 233 0.84 -0.36 -22.41
C LYS A 233 1.48 0.64 -21.44
N ALA A 234 2.34 0.16 -20.54
CA ALA A 234 3.06 1.01 -19.62
C ALA A 234 4.10 1.90 -20.33
N LEU A 235 4.79 1.36 -21.33
CA LEU A 235 5.76 2.09 -22.16
C LEU A 235 5.10 3.12 -23.11
N ALA A 236 3.85 2.92 -23.49
CA ALA A 236 3.09 3.88 -24.29
C ALA A 236 2.83 5.20 -23.53
N LYS A 237 2.90 5.19 -22.21
CA LYS A 237 2.68 6.38 -21.36
C LYS A 237 3.90 7.29 -21.34
N ARG A 238 3.72 8.49 -21.88
CA ARG A 238 4.78 9.51 -21.95
C ARG A 238 4.65 10.45 -20.78
N VAL A 239 5.60 10.40 -19.86
CA VAL A 239 5.65 11.30 -18.71
C VAL A 239 6.88 12.17 -18.81
N SER A 240 6.68 13.49 -18.84
CA SER A 240 7.75 14.45 -18.61
C SER A 240 7.97 14.65 -17.11
N ILE A 241 9.21 14.59 -16.66
CA ILE A 241 9.56 14.72 -15.24
C ILE A 241 10.45 15.94 -15.08
N SER A 242 10.12 16.81 -14.13
CA SER A 242 10.94 17.95 -13.74
C SER A 242 11.06 18.06 -12.23
N MET A 243 12.05 18.79 -11.75
CA MET A 243 12.22 19.10 -10.33
C MET A 243 12.01 20.58 -10.10
N SER A 244 11.42 20.95 -8.97
CA SER A 244 11.19 22.34 -8.56
C SER A 244 11.51 22.50 -7.07
N GLU A 245 12.16 23.59 -6.71
CA GLU A 245 12.42 23.96 -5.30
C GLU A 245 11.37 24.93 -4.76
N SER A 246 10.54 25.50 -5.64
CA SER A 246 9.53 26.50 -5.30
C SER A 246 8.12 25.90 -5.29
N LEU A 247 7.48 25.93 -4.12
CA LEU A 247 6.06 25.57 -4.00
C LEU A 247 5.20 26.54 -4.83
N ASP A 248 5.52 27.84 -4.82
CA ASP A 248 4.73 28.87 -5.48
C ASP A 248 4.74 28.73 -7.00
N ASP A 249 5.91 28.42 -7.59
CA ASP A 249 6.03 28.15 -9.02
C ASP A 249 5.28 26.86 -9.40
N SER A 250 5.38 25.85 -8.56
CA SER A 250 4.66 24.57 -8.77
C SER A 250 3.14 24.76 -8.71
N LEU A 251 2.63 25.60 -7.80
CA LEU A 251 1.20 25.92 -7.72
C LEU A 251 0.74 26.77 -8.90
N SER A 252 1.55 27.75 -9.33
CA SER A 252 1.27 28.58 -10.51
C SER A 252 1.17 27.73 -11.78
N LEU A 253 2.09 26.77 -11.94
CA LEU A 253 2.06 25.80 -13.04
C LEU A 253 0.83 24.88 -12.96
N ALA A 254 0.48 24.42 -11.76
CA ALA A 254 -0.73 23.60 -11.53
C ALA A 254 -2.01 24.33 -11.95
N ILE A 255 -2.14 25.61 -11.62
CA ILE A 255 -3.26 26.47 -12.04
C ILE A 255 -3.30 26.60 -13.56
N LYS A 256 -2.15 26.85 -14.18
CA LYS A 256 -2.06 26.93 -15.65
C LYS A 256 -2.55 25.63 -16.29
N ARG A 257 -2.08 24.47 -15.84
CA ARG A 257 -2.48 23.17 -16.37
C ARG A 257 -3.98 22.88 -16.16
N LYS A 258 -4.54 23.25 -15.02
CA LYS A 258 -5.99 23.14 -14.78
C LYS A 258 -6.80 24.00 -15.77
N ARG A 259 -6.35 25.23 -16.07
CA ARG A 259 -6.98 26.10 -17.05
C ARG A 259 -6.87 25.56 -18.49
N GLU A 260 -5.85 24.78 -18.77
CA GLU A 260 -5.69 24.01 -20.03
C GLU A 260 -6.58 22.74 -20.07
N GLY A 261 -7.47 22.54 -19.09
CA GLY A 261 -8.38 21.39 -19.02
C GLY A 261 -7.80 20.14 -18.37
N LYS A 262 -6.59 20.20 -17.78
CA LYS A 262 -5.94 19.07 -17.16
C LYS A 262 -6.48 18.76 -15.76
N ARG A 263 -6.50 17.48 -15.41
CA ARG A 263 -6.78 16.97 -14.07
C ARG A 263 -5.49 17.05 -13.25
N VAL A 264 -5.47 17.93 -12.26
CA VAL A 264 -4.29 18.23 -11.44
C VAL A 264 -4.37 17.52 -10.10
N LEU A 265 -3.29 16.83 -9.71
CA LEU A 265 -3.12 16.23 -8.40
C LEU A 265 -1.84 16.75 -7.73
N ILE A 266 -1.98 17.36 -6.55
CA ILE A 266 -0.87 17.86 -5.75
C ILE A 266 -0.77 17.03 -4.48
N ILE A 267 0.35 16.32 -4.27
CA ILE A 267 0.58 15.47 -3.10
C ILE A 267 1.75 16.04 -2.30
N LEU A 268 1.46 16.44 -1.07
CA LEU A 268 2.45 17.01 -0.15
C LEU A 268 2.62 16.10 1.08
N ASN A 269 3.81 16.15 1.70
CA ASN A 269 4.18 15.23 2.77
C ASN A 269 3.49 15.53 4.10
N THR A 270 3.18 16.79 4.37
CA THR A 270 2.62 17.20 5.66
C THR A 270 1.31 17.95 5.49
N ARG A 271 0.46 17.85 6.53
CA ARG A 271 -0.76 18.66 6.60
C ARG A 271 -0.45 20.16 6.57
N GLU A 272 0.63 20.59 7.21
CA GLU A 272 1.02 22.01 7.26
C GLU A 272 1.29 22.55 5.86
N THR A 273 2.06 21.82 5.05
CA THR A 273 2.35 22.16 3.65
C THR A 273 1.09 22.15 2.79
N VAL A 274 0.19 21.19 3.02
CA VAL A 274 -1.12 21.15 2.34
C VAL A 274 -1.96 22.38 2.66
N LEU A 275 -2.08 22.77 3.92
CA LEU A 275 -2.85 23.95 4.32
C LEU A 275 -2.23 25.26 3.82
N LYS A 276 -0.89 25.34 3.75
CA LYS A 276 -0.19 26.45 3.14
C LYS A 276 -0.48 26.56 1.65
N ALA A 277 -0.40 25.45 0.93
CA ALA A 277 -0.74 25.37 -0.49
C ALA A 277 -2.22 25.72 -0.75
N GLN A 278 -3.13 25.24 0.09
CA GLN A 278 -4.56 25.58 0.01
C GLN A 278 -4.81 27.08 0.11
N ARG A 279 -4.22 27.76 1.11
CA ARG A 279 -4.36 29.22 1.26
C ARG A 279 -3.91 29.96 0.02
N LYS A 280 -2.73 29.61 -0.51
CA LYS A 280 -2.20 30.22 -1.73
C LYS A 280 -3.09 30.00 -2.94
N LEU A 281 -3.62 28.79 -3.13
CA LEU A 281 -4.54 28.51 -4.21
C LEU A 281 -5.84 29.34 -4.09
N LEU A 282 -6.38 29.49 -2.87
CA LEU A 282 -7.56 30.32 -2.61
C LEU A 282 -7.29 31.81 -2.89
N GLU A 283 -6.12 32.33 -2.50
CA GLU A 283 -5.68 33.69 -2.80
C GLU A 283 -5.58 33.97 -4.31
N LEU A 284 -5.21 32.92 -5.09
CA LEU A 284 -5.13 32.95 -6.55
C LEU A 284 -6.47 32.63 -7.25
N GLY A 285 -7.58 32.55 -6.47
CA GLY A 285 -8.93 32.34 -6.98
C GLY A 285 -9.29 30.89 -7.32
N GLU A 286 -8.44 29.94 -6.95
CA GLU A 286 -8.69 28.50 -7.18
C GLU A 286 -9.20 27.81 -5.92
N ARG A 287 -10.18 26.91 -6.08
CA ARG A 287 -10.75 26.10 -4.99
C ARG A 287 -10.33 24.64 -5.14
N PRO A 288 -9.27 24.21 -4.45
CA PRO A 288 -8.84 22.82 -4.53
C PRO A 288 -9.75 21.90 -3.71
N ILE A 289 -9.96 20.67 -4.18
CA ILE A 289 -10.56 19.60 -3.40
C ILE A 289 -9.48 19.06 -2.44
N LEU A 290 -9.72 19.21 -1.13
CA LEU A 290 -8.74 18.91 -0.09
C LEU A 290 -8.95 17.50 0.47
N LEU A 291 -7.88 16.69 0.47
CA LEU A 291 -7.89 15.31 0.97
C LEU A 291 -6.71 15.07 1.91
N HIS A 292 -6.97 14.98 3.22
CA HIS A 292 -5.94 14.64 4.22
C HIS A 292 -6.48 13.79 5.37
N GLY A 293 -5.60 13.14 6.11
CA GLY A 293 -5.95 12.14 7.13
C GLY A 293 -6.76 12.65 8.32
N LEU A 294 -6.77 13.96 8.60
CA LEU A 294 -7.53 14.57 9.73
C LEU A 294 -8.90 15.13 9.33
N LEU A 295 -9.33 14.97 8.09
CA LEU A 295 -10.73 15.25 7.75
C LEU A 295 -11.63 14.33 8.53
N SER A 296 -12.79 14.84 8.97
CA SER A 296 -13.83 13.98 9.52
C SER A 296 -14.20 12.90 8.49
N LYS A 297 -14.78 11.79 8.96
CA LYS A 297 -15.20 10.72 8.05
C LYS A 297 -16.16 11.27 6.97
N ASN A 298 -17.16 12.06 7.39
CA ASN A 298 -18.16 12.62 6.49
C ASN A 298 -17.57 13.59 5.47
N ASP A 299 -16.70 14.52 5.91
CA ASP A 299 -16.02 15.46 5.01
C ASP A 299 -15.15 14.74 3.98
N ARG A 300 -14.48 13.65 4.39
CA ARG A 300 -13.65 12.86 3.49
C ARG A 300 -14.49 12.12 2.45
N GLU A 301 -15.59 11.52 2.87
CA GLU A 301 -16.52 10.83 1.97
C GLU A 301 -17.14 11.81 0.96
N GLU A 302 -17.60 12.98 1.41
CA GLU A 302 -18.15 14.02 0.56
C GLU A 302 -17.14 14.52 -0.47
N ARG A 303 -15.93 14.91 -0.04
CA ARG A 303 -14.89 15.41 -0.95
C ARG A 303 -14.36 14.34 -1.90
N THR A 304 -14.31 13.09 -1.45
CA THR A 304 -13.95 11.97 -2.32
C THR A 304 -15.01 11.74 -3.38
N SER A 305 -16.31 11.81 -3.00
CA SER A 305 -17.41 11.71 -3.95
C SER A 305 -17.40 12.85 -4.97
N GLU A 306 -17.22 14.09 -4.50
CA GLU A 306 -17.08 15.26 -5.37
C GLU A 306 -15.97 15.07 -6.41
N LEU A 307 -14.78 14.66 -5.97
CA LEU A 307 -13.64 14.41 -6.85
C LEU A 307 -13.91 13.31 -7.87
N LEU A 308 -14.52 12.21 -7.44
CA LEU A 308 -14.86 11.09 -8.32
C LEU A 308 -15.94 11.48 -9.34
N ASP A 309 -16.91 12.33 -8.97
CA ASP A 309 -17.94 12.80 -9.87
C ASP A 309 -17.39 13.76 -10.92
N MET A 310 -16.50 14.70 -10.54
CA MET A 310 -15.77 15.55 -11.50
C MET A 310 -14.93 14.70 -12.45
N TYR A 311 -14.23 13.70 -11.89
CA TYR A 311 -13.42 12.77 -12.68
C TYR A 311 -14.27 12.00 -13.71
N LYS A 312 -15.43 11.47 -13.32
CA LYS A 312 -16.35 10.75 -14.23
C LYS A 312 -16.93 11.66 -15.32
N ARG A 313 -17.16 12.93 -15.02
CA ARG A 313 -17.63 13.93 -15.99
C ARG A 313 -16.53 14.47 -16.90
N GLY A 314 -15.26 14.08 -16.68
CA GLY A 314 -14.11 14.56 -17.45
C GLY A 314 -13.76 16.03 -17.17
N GLU A 315 -14.19 16.57 -16.03
CA GLU A 315 -13.93 17.95 -15.64
C GLU A 315 -12.49 18.13 -15.16
N SER A 316 -11.92 19.32 -15.41
CA SER A 316 -10.63 19.71 -14.84
C SER A 316 -10.78 20.10 -13.37
N TYR A 317 -9.84 19.69 -12.55
CA TYR A 317 -9.82 20.00 -11.11
C TYR A 317 -8.41 20.20 -10.59
N ILE A 318 -8.30 20.74 -9.38
CA ILE A 318 -7.10 20.63 -8.54
C ILE A 318 -7.48 19.83 -7.30
N ALA A 319 -6.92 18.64 -7.15
CA ALA A 319 -6.98 17.88 -5.91
C ALA A 319 -5.68 18.12 -5.13
N LEU A 320 -5.80 18.48 -3.86
CA LEU A 320 -4.68 18.76 -2.97
C LEU A 320 -4.72 17.78 -1.80
N ALA A 321 -3.67 16.98 -1.65
CA ALA A 321 -3.71 15.83 -0.74
C ALA A 321 -2.39 15.59 0.02
N THR A 322 -2.48 14.83 1.10
CA THR A 322 -1.33 14.13 1.69
C THR A 322 -1.22 12.72 1.11
N SER A 323 -0.31 11.88 1.65
CA SER A 323 -0.15 10.47 1.28
C SER A 323 -1.44 9.62 1.34
N VAL A 324 -2.53 10.14 1.90
CA VAL A 324 -3.86 9.48 1.92
C VAL A 324 -4.36 9.08 0.51
N VAL A 325 -3.91 9.80 -0.55
CA VAL A 325 -4.29 9.50 -1.95
C VAL A 325 -3.36 8.47 -2.60
N GLU A 326 -2.21 8.14 -2.00
CA GLU A 326 -1.33 7.07 -2.51
C GLU A 326 -2.09 5.74 -2.59
N ALA A 327 -3.10 5.60 -1.72
CA ALA A 327 -3.91 4.41 -1.62
C ALA A 327 -5.40 4.73 -1.40
N GLY A 328 -6.29 4.01 -2.05
CA GLY A 328 -7.74 4.03 -1.75
C GLY A 328 -8.61 4.91 -2.62
N ILE A 329 -8.08 5.79 -3.48
CA ILE A 329 -8.90 6.58 -4.41
C ILE A 329 -8.52 6.22 -5.85
N ASP A 330 -9.51 5.79 -6.64
CA ASP A 330 -9.30 5.38 -8.03
C ASP A 330 -9.48 6.56 -9.00
N ILE A 331 -8.52 7.47 -8.96
CA ILE A 331 -8.44 8.64 -9.86
C ILE A 331 -7.20 8.56 -10.75
N SER A 332 -7.28 9.21 -11.89
CA SER A 332 -6.16 9.47 -12.80
C SER A 332 -5.96 10.97 -12.92
N SER A 333 -4.71 11.42 -12.92
CA SER A 333 -4.35 12.81 -13.20
C SER A 333 -3.52 12.92 -14.47
N ASP A 334 -3.53 14.09 -15.09
CA ASP A 334 -2.72 14.41 -16.28
C ASP A 334 -1.49 15.23 -15.89
N PHE A 335 -1.60 15.97 -14.81
CA PHE A 335 -0.53 16.77 -14.21
C PHE A 335 -0.42 16.47 -12.72
N MET A 336 0.79 16.26 -12.25
CA MET A 336 1.04 15.96 -10.83
C MET A 336 2.17 16.84 -10.28
N VAL A 337 1.97 17.37 -9.09
CA VAL A 337 3.04 17.89 -8.23
C VAL A 337 3.18 16.92 -7.06
N ALA A 338 4.33 16.29 -6.90
CA ALA A 338 4.60 15.39 -5.79
C ALA A 338 5.78 15.93 -4.97
N GLU A 339 5.57 16.22 -3.68
CA GLU A 339 6.68 16.53 -2.80
C GLU A 339 7.61 15.32 -2.65
N LEU A 340 8.92 15.56 -2.68
CA LEU A 340 9.95 14.55 -2.60
C LEU A 340 9.75 13.66 -1.34
N SER A 341 9.80 12.37 -1.53
CA SER A 341 9.57 11.34 -0.52
C SER A 341 10.46 10.13 -0.80
N PRO A 342 10.55 9.13 0.07
CA PRO A 342 11.22 7.89 -0.25
C PRO A 342 10.74 7.31 -1.57
N LEU A 343 11.64 6.73 -2.34
CA LEU A 343 11.36 6.28 -3.71
C LEU A 343 10.13 5.37 -3.84
N PRO A 344 9.90 4.39 -2.95
CA PRO A 344 8.70 3.57 -3.02
C PRO A 344 7.41 4.40 -2.94
N SER A 345 7.34 5.40 -2.04
CA SER A 345 6.19 6.31 -1.93
C SER A 345 6.02 7.17 -3.18
N LEU A 346 7.12 7.70 -3.72
CA LEU A 346 7.08 8.51 -4.93
C LEU A 346 6.54 7.72 -6.13
N ILE A 347 6.91 6.45 -6.28
CA ILE A 347 6.38 5.55 -7.31
C ILE A 347 4.89 5.29 -7.12
N GLN A 348 4.43 5.11 -5.89
CA GLN A 348 3.01 4.96 -5.57
C GLN A 348 2.20 6.21 -5.96
N ARG A 349 2.76 7.41 -5.69
CA ARG A 349 2.18 8.69 -6.14
C ARG A 349 2.13 8.76 -7.66
N ALA A 350 3.25 8.50 -8.32
CA ALA A 350 3.33 8.46 -9.79
C ALA A 350 2.36 7.43 -10.39
N GLY A 351 1.99 6.40 -9.65
CA GLY A 351 0.92 5.46 -10.01
C GLY A 351 -0.45 6.10 -10.22
N ARG A 352 -0.68 7.32 -9.69
CA ARG A 352 -1.93 8.11 -9.88
C ARG A 352 -1.89 9.03 -11.09
N LEU A 353 -0.73 9.22 -11.69
CA LEU A 353 -0.56 9.94 -12.95
C LEU A 353 -0.82 8.96 -14.09
N LEU A 354 -1.64 9.35 -15.10
CA LEU A 354 -1.98 8.51 -16.26
C LEU A 354 -2.38 7.08 -15.86
N ARG A 355 -3.29 6.95 -14.90
CA ARG A 355 -3.63 5.63 -14.33
C ARG A 355 -4.45 4.77 -15.29
N LYS A 356 -5.32 5.37 -16.11
CA LYS A 356 -6.12 4.65 -17.11
C LYS A 356 -5.33 4.33 -18.37
N ASP A 357 -5.76 3.33 -19.09
CA ASP A 357 -5.08 2.88 -20.32
C ASP A 357 -5.15 3.94 -21.43
N GLU A 358 -6.23 4.70 -21.51
CA GLU A 358 -6.42 5.80 -22.46
C GLU A 358 -5.58 7.05 -22.20
N ASP A 359 -5.08 7.23 -20.98
CA ASP A 359 -4.25 8.37 -20.61
C ASP A 359 -2.80 8.12 -21.05
N VAL A 360 -2.28 8.90 -21.99
CA VAL A 360 -0.95 8.66 -22.57
C VAL A 360 0.07 9.76 -22.31
N ASP A 361 -0.35 11.01 -22.16
CA ASP A 361 0.55 12.16 -21.97
C ASP A 361 0.35 12.83 -20.61
N GLY A 362 1.42 12.90 -19.81
CA GLY A 362 1.38 13.49 -18.47
C GLY A 362 2.66 14.19 -18.08
N GLU A 363 2.55 14.98 -17.03
CA GLU A 363 3.65 15.76 -16.48
C GLU A 363 3.73 15.59 -14.97
N LEU A 364 4.95 15.29 -14.46
CA LEU A 364 5.26 15.16 -13.05
C LEU A 364 6.28 16.21 -12.64
N VAL A 365 5.93 17.05 -11.69
CA VAL A 365 6.84 17.97 -11.02
C VAL A 365 7.17 17.39 -9.64
N ILE A 366 8.45 17.10 -9.38
CA ILE A 366 8.94 16.66 -8.09
C ILE A 366 9.37 17.91 -7.31
N LEU A 367 8.61 18.22 -6.25
CA LEU A 367 8.87 19.37 -5.41
C LEU A 367 9.89 19.02 -4.33
N THR A 368 11.10 19.60 -4.42
CA THR A 368 12.18 19.42 -3.46
C THR A 368 12.14 20.55 -2.45
N THR A 369 11.51 20.35 -1.29
CA THR A 369 11.50 21.31 -0.20
C THR A 369 12.57 20.94 0.85
N GLU A 370 13.00 21.93 1.66
CA GLU A 370 13.90 21.66 2.78
C GLU A 370 13.26 20.82 3.89
N ARG A 371 11.92 20.80 3.97
CA ARG A 371 11.17 20.02 4.96
C ARG A 371 10.97 18.60 4.48
N ARG A 372 11.53 17.64 5.22
CA ARG A 372 11.55 16.20 4.87
C ARG A 372 10.27 15.44 5.25
N GLY A 373 9.30 16.11 5.91
CA GLY A 373 8.05 15.49 6.34
C GLY A 373 8.25 14.37 7.39
N PRO A 374 7.38 13.35 7.40
CA PRO A 374 7.44 12.25 8.38
C PRO A 374 8.49 11.18 8.05
N TYR A 375 9.25 11.35 6.97
CA TYR A 375 10.19 10.35 6.45
C TYR A 375 11.59 10.49 7.03
N ASP A 376 12.35 9.40 7.01
CA ASP A 376 13.76 9.42 7.33
C ASP A 376 14.53 10.32 6.33
N ALA A 377 15.44 11.11 6.87
CA ALA A 377 16.20 12.08 6.08
C ALA A 377 17.05 11.41 5.00
N LYS A 378 17.66 10.28 5.31
CA LYS A 378 18.51 9.52 4.41
C LYS A 378 17.72 8.93 3.24
N GLU A 379 16.53 8.38 3.52
CA GLU A 379 15.66 7.82 2.49
C GLU A 379 15.28 8.85 1.42
N VAL A 380 14.97 10.08 1.88
CA VAL A 380 14.63 11.19 0.99
C VAL A 380 15.85 11.68 0.20
N GLU A 381 17.01 11.75 0.86
CA GLU A 381 18.26 12.22 0.23
C GLU A 381 18.75 11.24 -0.84
N VAL A 382 18.80 9.94 -0.55
CA VAL A 382 19.13 8.90 -1.53
C VAL A 382 18.14 8.94 -2.72
N THR A 383 16.87 9.19 -2.47
CA THR A 383 15.88 9.36 -3.55
C THR A 383 16.18 10.59 -4.40
N LYS A 384 16.54 11.71 -3.77
CA LYS A 384 16.90 12.94 -4.48
C LYS A 384 18.11 12.72 -5.40
N ASP A 385 19.18 12.16 -4.86
CA ASP A 385 20.41 11.93 -5.59
C ASP A 385 20.22 11.00 -6.80
N LEU A 386 19.52 9.89 -6.61
CA LEU A 386 19.16 8.97 -7.70
C LEU A 386 18.35 9.67 -8.81
N LEU A 387 17.42 10.54 -8.42
CA LEU A 387 16.59 11.24 -9.41
C LEU A 387 17.38 12.32 -10.14
N VAL A 388 18.23 13.10 -9.45
CA VAL A 388 19.07 14.13 -10.09
C VAL A 388 19.98 13.50 -11.14
N GLU A 389 20.63 12.38 -10.82
CA GLU A 389 21.52 11.69 -11.74
C GLU A 389 20.79 11.08 -12.96
N ARG A 390 19.52 10.72 -12.81
CA ARG A 390 18.83 9.83 -13.75
C ARG A 390 17.50 10.37 -14.30
N LEU A 391 17.14 11.63 -14.02
CA LEU A 391 15.82 12.19 -14.33
C LEU A 391 15.37 11.91 -15.77
N ASN A 392 16.27 12.07 -16.74
CA ASN A 392 16.00 11.87 -18.16
C ASN A 392 16.06 10.40 -18.61
N ARG A 393 16.49 9.50 -17.73
CA ARG A 393 16.69 8.07 -18.02
C ARG A 393 15.73 7.15 -17.28
N VAL A 394 14.75 7.70 -16.56
CA VAL A 394 13.79 6.94 -15.78
C VAL A 394 12.43 6.90 -16.46
N ALA A 395 11.83 5.72 -16.50
CA ALA A 395 10.44 5.50 -16.90
C ALA A 395 9.60 5.14 -15.68
N LEU A 396 9.08 6.17 -14.96
CA LEU A 396 8.31 5.96 -13.72
C LEU A 396 6.97 5.23 -13.92
N LYS A 397 6.51 5.06 -15.16
CA LYS A 397 5.28 4.31 -15.46
C LYS A 397 5.55 2.88 -15.92
N ALA A 398 6.72 2.61 -16.49
CA ALA A 398 7.08 1.29 -16.97
C ALA A 398 7.83 0.50 -15.87
N PRO A 399 7.38 -0.69 -15.49
CA PRO A 399 8.03 -1.50 -14.47
C PRO A 399 9.48 -1.85 -14.81
N LEU A 400 9.71 -2.39 -16.00
CA LEU A 400 11.04 -2.84 -16.45
C LEU A 400 11.79 -1.77 -17.22
N GLY A 401 11.04 -0.88 -17.89
CA GLY A 401 11.62 0.15 -18.74
C GLY A 401 11.86 -0.34 -20.16
N LYS A 402 12.65 0.44 -20.89
CA LYS A 402 12.95 0.25 -22.30
C LYS A 402 14.42 0.58 -22.53
N GLU A 403 14.97 0.18 -23.65
CA GLU A 403 16.32 0.54 -24.06
C GLU A 403 16.57 2.06 -23.91
N GLY A 404 17.58 2.42 -23.11
CA GLY A 404 17.90 3.81 -22.75
C GLY A 404 17.09 4.43 -21.62
N LYS A 405 16.01 3.78 -21.12
CA LYS A 405 15.21 4.23 -19.98
C LYS A 405 15.00 3.13 -18.95
N MET A 406 15.50 3.35 -17.75
CA MET A 406 15.33 2.44 -16.61
C MET A 406 13.90 2.42 -16.10
N GLY A 407 13.33 1.22 -15.91
CA GLY A 407 12.05 1.05 -15.24
C GLY A 407 12.13 1.29 -13.74
N TYR A 408 10.98 1.59 -13.14
CA TYR A 408 10.94 1.95 -11.72
C TYR A 408 11.29 0.78 -10.78
N MET A 409 11.09 -0.47 -11.18
CA MET A 409 11.46 -1.62 -10.34
C MET A 409 12.98 -1.71 -10.15
N LYS A 410 13.74 -1.52 -11.22
CA LYS A 410 15.20 -1.47 -11.13
C LYS A 410 15.67 -0.27 -10.31
N LEU A 411 14.99 0.86 -10.43
CA LEU A 411 15.29 2.05 -9.63
C LEU A 411 15.07 1.79 -8.12
N VAL A 412 14.02 1.05 -7.75
CA VAL A 412 13.77 0.63 -6.36
C VAL A 412 14.89 -0.29 -5.84
N GLU A 413 15.36 -1.23 -6.66
CA GLU A 413 16.48 -2.12 -6.28
C GLU A 413 17.78 -1.34 -6.05
N GLU A 414 18.08 -0.36 -6.90
CA GLU A 414 19.25 0.50 -6.72
C GLU A 414 19.11 1.35 -5.45
N TRP A 415 17.94 1.92 -5.20
CA TRP A 415 17.65 2.67 -3.98
C TRP A 415 17.82 1.79 -2.73
N ASP A 416 17.27 0.58 -2.73
CA ASP A 416 17.42 -0.39 -1.63
C ASP A 416 18.89 -0.78 -1.41
N GLY A 417 19.65 -0.94 -2.48
CA GLY A 417 21.11 -1.20 -2.41
C GLY A 417 21.89 -0.07 -1.74
N LEU A 418 21.61 1.20 -2.10
CA LEU A 418 22.24 2.37 -1.50
C LEU A 418 21.85 2.55 -0.03
N MET A 419 20.61 2.25 0.33
CA MET A 419 20.16 2.29 1.72
C MET A 419 20.93 1.30 2.62
N ARG A 420 21.31 0.12 2.07
CA ARG A 420 22.05 -0.91 2.82
C ARG A 420 23.54 -0.66 2.92
N SER A 421 24.16 -0.07 1.93
CA SER A 421 25.61 0.13 1.89
C SER A 421 26.15 0.93 3.09
N ASP A 422 25.29 1.71 3.74
CA ASP A 422 25.62 2.51 4.91
C ASP A 422 25.12 1.92 6.25
N GLU A 423 24.22 0.93 6.23
CA GLU A 423 23.89 0.15 7.42
C GLU A 423 25.00 -0.90 7.63
N GLY A 424 26.17 -0.48 8.15
CA GLY A 424 27.21 -1.42 8.57
C GLY A 424 26.59 -2.45 9.52
N HIS A 425 26.59 -3.71 9.09
CA HIS A 425 26.26 -4.94 9.81
C HIS A 425 25.56 -4.77 11.18
N ILE A 426 24.26 -4.52 11.18
CA ILE A 426 23.44 -4.81 12.36
C ILE A 426 23.26 -6.34 12.36
N GLN A 427 24.11 -7.02 13.14
CA GLN A 427 23.88 -8.42 13.48
C GLN A 427 22.60 -8.50 14.33
N TYR A 428 21.63 -9.30 13.86
CA TYR A 428 20.48 -9.75 14.64
C TYR A 428 20.86 -10.89 15.57
#